data_f6cb9e785571fa2e9b87322e16ba440c
#
_entry.id   f6cb9e785571fa2e9b87322e16ba440c
#
_cell.length_a   1.000
_cell.length_b   1.000
_cell.length_c   1.000
_cell.angle_alpha   90.00
_cell.angle_beta   90.00
_cell.angle_gamma   90.00
#
_symmetry.space_group_name_H-M   'P 1'
#
loop_
_entity.id
_entity.type
_entity.pdbx_description
1 polymer ?
#
loop_
_entity_poly.entity_id
_entity_poly.type
_entity_poly.pdbx_seq_one_letter_code
_entity_poly.pdbx_strand_id
1 'polypeptide(L)'
;MNLELRGGILMAETEYGLALLDENSGEYWTLNPTAAVVLETLLAGRGTEEAVHALTERYDVNDGLAQQDVDRILSELRSAGLISGR
;
A
#
# COMPACT_ATOMS: atom_id res chain seq x y z
N MET A 1 4.31 -8.34 -10.15
CA MET A 1 3.58 -7.06 -10.32
C MET A 1 4.56 -5.91 -10.24
N ASN A 2 4.51 -5.00 -11.20
CA ASN A 2 5.39 -3.82 -11.22
C ASN A 2 4.60 -2.58 -10.83
N LEU A 3 4.45 -2.40 -9.54
CA LEU A 3 3.73 -1.25 -9.00
C LEU A 3 4.71 -0.18 -8.57
N GLU A 4 4.38 1.06 -8.83
CA GLU A 4 5.22 2.18 -8.41
C GLU A 4 4.37 3.38 -8.01
N LEU A 5 4.96 4.26 -7.21
CA LEU A 5 4.31 5.51 -6.87
C LEU A 5 4.27 6.39 -8.11
N ARG A 6 3.18 7.12 -8.28
CA ARG A 6 3.08 8.07 -9.39
C ARG A 6 4.07 9.21 -9.18
N GLY A 7 4.48 9.84 -10.29
CA GLY A 7 5.43 10.94 -10.24
C GLY A 7 4.88 12.08 -9.38
N GLY A 8 5.73 12.63 -8.52
CA GLY A 8 5.34 13.68 -7.60
C GLY A 8 4.82 13.19 -6.26
N ILE A 9 4.73 11.88 -6.06
CA ILE A 9 4.31 11.31 -4.77
C ILE A 9 5.55 10.96 -3.95
N LEU A 10 5.64 11.57 -2.78
CA LEU A 10 6.70 11.27 -1.81
C LEU A 10 6.16 10.37 -0.72
N MET A 11 7.00 9.47 -0.23
CA MET A 11 6.64 8.53 0.82
C MET A 11 7.56 8.72 2.02
N ALA A 12 6.97 8.77 3.21
CA ALA A 12 7.72 8.90 4.45
C ALA A 12 7.17 7.96 5.51
N GLU A 13 8.06 7.37 6.30
CA GLU A 13 7.65 6.54 7.42
C GLU A 13 7.19 7.40 8.59
N THR A 14 6.16 6.95 9.28
CA THR A 14 5.64 7.59 10.48
C THR A 14 5.60 6.57 11.60
N GLU A 15 5.32 7.03 12.83
CA GLU A 15 5.16 6.11 13.96
C GLU A 15 4.04 5.10 13.76
N TYR A 16 3.05 5.46 12.95
CA TYR A 16 1.83 4.65 12.81
C TYR A 16 1.67 4.01 11.44
N GLY A 17 2.67 4.13 10.56
CA GLY A 17 2.62 3.55 9.23
C GLY A 17 3.38 4.39 8.22
N LEU A 18 2.70 4.83 7.16
CA LEU A 18 3.30 5.63 6.10
C LEU A 18 2.48 6.89 5.82
N ALA A 19 3.16 7.93 5.38
CA ALA A 19 2.50 9.11 4.82
C ALA A 19 2.89 9.25 3.35
N LEU A 20 1.94 9.59 2.51
CA LEU A 20 2.17 9.87 1.09
C LEU A 20 1.79 11.32 0.84
N LEU A 21 2.66 12.05 0.18
CA LEU A 21 2.44 13.46 -0.14
C LEU A 21 2.49 13.64 -1.65
N ASP A 22 1.46 14.28 -2.19
CA ASP A 22 1.45 14.72 -3.59
C ASP A 22 2.01 16.14 -3.65
N GLU A 23 3.21 16.29 -4.17
CA GLU A 23 3.88 17.58 -4.27
C GLU A 23 3.14 18.57 -5.17
N ASN A 24 2.39 18.07 -6.15
CA ASN A 24 1.70 18.92 -7.12
C ASN A 24 0.44 19.55 -6.53
N SER A 25 -0.33 18.79 -5.75
CA SER A 25 -1.58 19.28 -5.18
C SER A 25 -1.45 19.72 -3.72
N GLY A 26 -0.40 19.26 -3.04
CA GLY A 26 -0.25 19.48 -1.61
C GLY A 26 -1.09 18.56 -0.74
N GLU A 27 -1.85 17.66 -1.36
CA GLU A 27 -2.64 16.68 -0.61
C GLU A 27 -1.75 15.59 -0.02
N TYR A 28 -2.16 15.05 1.12
CA TYR A 28 -1.44 13.93 1.69
C TYR A 28 -2.41 12.89 2.24
N TRP A 29 -1.90 11.67 2.34
CA TRP A 29 -2.65 10.54 2.87
C TRP A 29 -1.81 9.83 3.91
N THR A 30 -2.47 9.25 4.90
CA THR A 30 -1.79 8.42 5.89
C THR A 30 -2.26 6.98 5.74
N LEU A 31 -1.32 6.05 5.83
CA LEU A 31 -1.60 4.62 5.76
C LEU A 31 -1.34 4.00 7.13
N ASN A 32 -2.30 3.21 7.61
CA ASN A 32 -2.09 2.47 8.85
C ASN A 32 -1.04 1.36 8.61
N PRO A 33 -0.56 0.68 9.67
CA PRO A 33 0.48 -0.34 9.51
C PRO A 33 0.13 -1.44 8.52
N THR A 34 -1.12 -1.87 8.48
CA THR A 34 -1.56 -2.91 7.54
C THR A 34 -1.41 -2.44 6.09
N ALA A 35 -1.92 -1.25 5.78
CA ALA A 35 -1.81 -0.69 4.44
C ALA A 35 -0.35 -0.41 4.07
N ALA A 36 0.46 0.00 5.03
CA ALA A 36 1.88 0.23 4.82
C ALA A 36 2.60 -1.05 4.40
N VAL A 37 2.33 -2.17 5.07
CA VAL A 37 2.92 -3.47 4.73
C VAL A 37 2.54 -3.86 3.30
N VAL A 38 1.27 -3.70 2.94
CA VAL A 38 0.81 -4.02 1.58
C VAL A 38 1.55 -3.17 0.55
N LEU A 39 1.56 -1.87 0.74
CA LEU A 39 2.21 -0.96 -0.23
C LEU A 39 3.70 -1.25 -0.36
N GLU A 40 4.40 -1.40 0.76
CA GLU A 40 5.84 -1.67 0.74
C GLU A 40 6.16 -2.99 0.02
N THR A 41 5.35 -4.01 0.26
CA THR A 41 5.54 -5.31 -0.40
C THR A 41 5.40 -5.17 -1.92
N LEU A 42 4.37 -4.46 -2.35
CA LEU A 42 4.11 -4.28 -3.79
C LEU A 42 5.15 -3.38 -4.44
N LEU A 43 5.61 -2.34 -3.77
CA LEU A 43 6.66 -1.46 -4.30
C LEU A 43 8.00 -2.18 -4.41
N ALA A 44 8.21 -3.23 -3.61
CA ALA A 44 9.41 -4.07 -3.72
C ALA A 44 9.37 -5.02 -4.93
N GLY A 45 8.32 -4.95 -5.73
CA GLY A 45 8.18 -5.78 -6.92
C GLY A 45 7.52 -7.13 -6.66
N ARG A 46 6.98 -7.33 -5.47
CA ARG A 46 6.29 -8.56 -5.11
C ARG A 46 4.82 -8.49 -5.50
N GLY A 47 4.18 -9.62 -5.57
CA GLY A 47 2.78 -9.69 -5.98
C GLY A 47 1.81 -9.61 -4.81
N THR A 48 0.51 -9.67 -5.16
CA THR A 48 -0.54 -9.62 -4.15
C THR A 48 -0.52 -10.84 -3.23
N GLU A 49 -0.08 -11.99 -3.71
CA GLU A 49 0.03 -13.19 -2.87
C GLU A 49 1.04 -12.98 -1.74
N GLU A 50 2.17 -12.36 -2.05
CA GLU A 50 3.18 -12.05 -1.05
C GLU A 50 2.68 -11.00 -0.06
N ALA A 51 1.85 -10.05 -0.52
CA ALA A 51 1.24 -9.07 0.37
C ALA A 51 0.27 -9.75 1.34
N VAL A 52 -0.56 -10.68 0.84
CA VAL A 52 -1.47 -11.46 1.68
C VAL A 52 -0.65 -12.25 2.71
N HIS A 53 0.40 -12.91 2.26
CA HIS A 53 1.26 -13.69 3.15
C HIS A 53 1.90 -12.83 4.24
N ALA A 54 2.37 -11.63 3.87
CA ALA A 54 2.94 -10.70 4.84
C ALA A 54 1.93 -10.30 5.92
N LEU A 55 0.67 -10.12 5.54
CA LEU A 55 -0.37 -9.78 6.50
C LEU A 55 -0.69 -10.96 7.44
N THR A 56 -0.77 -12.16 6.89
CA THR A 56 -1.07 -13.35 7.72
C THR A 56 0.06 -13.69 8.68
N GLU A 57 1.31 -13.39 8.30
CA GLU A 57 2.45 -13.60 9.17
C GLU A 57 2.54 -12.59 10.30
N ARG A 58 2.22 -11.32 10.02
CA ARG A 58 2.39 -10.23 10.99
C ARG A 58 1.18 -9.99 11.86
N TYR A 59 0.00 -10.34 11.36
CA TYR A 59 -1.25 -10.09 12.05
C TYR A 59 -2.05 -11.38 12.13
N ASP A 60 -2.88 -11.48 13.14
CA ASP A 60 -3.70 -12.67 13.36
C ASP A 60 -4.96 -12.60 12.50
N VAL A 61 -4.79 -12.73 11.18
CA VAL A 61 -5.88 -12.69 10.21
C VAL A 61 -5.77 -13.90 9.29
N ASN A 62 -6.91 -14.40 8.80
CA ASN A 62 -6.90 -15.51 7.85
C ASN A 62 -6.68 -14.99 6.43
N ASP A 63 -6.39 -15.91 5.51
CA ASP A 63 -6.08 -15.57 4.12
C ASP A 63 -7.22 -14.83 3.42
N GLY A 64 -8.47 -15.20 3.68
CA GLY A 64 -9.62 -14.55 3.06
C GLY A 64 -9.74 -13.10 3.44
N LEU A 65 -9.60 -12.78 4.72
CA LEU A 65 -9.64 -11.39 5.18
C LEU A 65 -8.43 -10.61 4.69
N ALA A 66 -7.24 -11.24 4.69
CA ALA A 66 -6.04 -10.59 4.20
C ALA A 66 -6.18 -10.25 2.70
N GLN A 67 -6.74 -11.16 1.90
CA GLN A 67 -6.97 -10.92 0.49
C GLN A 67 -7.92 -9.74 0.26
N GLN A 68 -9.01 -9.68 1.04
CA GLN A 68 -9.94 -8.57 0.96
C GLN A 68 -9.27 -7.24 1.29
N ASP A 69 -8.43 -7.23 2.31
CA ASP A 69 -7.71 -6.03 2.70
C ASP A 69 -6.74 -5.58 1.61
N VAL A 70 -5.99 -6.51 1.02
CA VAL A 70 -5.07 -6.19 -0.07
C VAL A 70 -5.82 -5.58 -1.25
N ASP A 71 -6.93 -6.20 -1.66
CA ASP A 71 -7.73 -5.72 -2.77
C ASP A 71 -8.31 -4.33 -2.50
N ARG A 72 -8.80 -4.11 -1.28
CA ARG A 72 -9.36 -2.83 -0.88
C ARG A 72 -8.30 -1.73 -0.88
N ILE A 73 -7.14 -2.02 -0.30
CA ILE A 73 -6.04 -1.06 -0.22
C ILE A 73 -5.56 -0.68 -1.62
N LEU A 74 -5.37 -1.66 -2.51
CA LEU A 74 -4.99 -1.39 -3.89
C LEU A 74 -6.01 -0.51 -4.60
N SER A 75 -7.29 -0.82 -4.44
CA SER A 75 -8.37 -0.06 -5.06
C SER A 75 -8.36 1.39 -4.57
N GLU A 76 -8.21 1.60 -3.28
CA GLU A 76 -8.15 2.93 -2.70
C GLU A 76 -6.95 3.73 -3.20
N LEU A 77 -5.77 3.11 -3.25
CA LEU A 77 -4.57 3.77 -3.73
C LEU A 77 -4.67 4.15 -5.19
N ARG A 78 -5.24 3.28 -6.02
CA ARG A 78 -5.46 3.58 -7.44
C ARG A 78 -6.49 4.68 -7.64
N SER A 79 -7.59 4.64 -6.90
CA SER A 79 -8.63 5.66 -6.99
C SER A 79 -8.12 7.03 -6.57
N ALA A 80 -7.21 7.08 -5.60
CA ALA A 80 -6.60 8.33 -5.16
C ALA A 80 -5.49 8.82 -6.11
N GLY A 81 -5.13 8.03 -7.11
CA GLY A 81 -4.09 8.40 -8.06
C GLY A 81 -2.68 8.37 -7.48
N LEU A 82 -2.46 7.52 -6.47
CA LEU A 82 -1.17 7.47 -5.78
C LEU A 82 -0.20 6.48 -6.39
N ILE A 83 -0.70 5.47 -7.10
CA ILE A 83 0.10 4.41 -7.67
C ILE A 83 -0.23 4.18 -9.13
N SER A 84 0.72 3.63 -9.86
CA SER A 84 0.55 3.22 -11.24
C SER A 84 1.26 1.88 -11.46
N GLY A 85 0.98 1.25 -12.61
CA GLY A 85 1.56 -0.03 -12.95
C GLY A 85 0.56 -1.17 -12.78
N ARG A 86 1.05 -2.38 -12.92
CA ARG A 86 0.20 -3.58 -12.93
C ARG A 86 0.62 -4.59 -11.89
#